data_c2200f73c3c5449a342d8e6273489064
#
_entry.id   c2200f73c3c5449a342d8e6273489064
#
_cell.length_a   1.000
_cell.length_b   1.000
_cell.length_c   1.000
_cell.angle_alpha   90.00
_cell.angle_beta   90.00
_cell.angle_gamma   90.00
#
_symmetry.space_group_name_H-M   'P 1'
#
loop_
_entity.id
_entity.type
_entity.pdbx_description
1 polymer ?
#
loop_
_entity_poly.entity_id
_entity_poly.type
_entity_poly.pdbx_seq_one_letter_code
_entity_poly.pdbx_strand_id
1 'polypeptide(L)'
;IVFALMRCVPGDAVDAIVTRMTQAGQPVDAEAVRAKLGMDKPAYVQFFVWLGQVLRGDLGDSFFQFRSVGDILATQIPVSLELGIISLVLSNLISIPIGLFCAAKQDSISDYTIRIIAVILMSIPMFWLATLVLFYPAQWWGYAPPTVYVSFFDDPIQNLKMFLVPGILGAL
;
A
#
# COMPACT_ATOMS: atom_id res chain seq x y z
N ILE A 1 -10.44 -17.79 6.11
CA ILE A 1 -10.27 -16.97 7.34
C ILE A 1 -10.75 -15.54 7.08
N VAL A 2 -10.19 -14.78 6.12
CA VAL A 2 -10.57 -13.38 5.84
C VAL A 2 -12.06 -13.24 5.53
N PHE A 3 -12.63 -14.10 4.68
CA PHE A 3 -14.05 -14.11 4.37
C PHE A 3 -14.93 -14.23 5.64
N ALA A 4 -14.57 -15.13 6.55
CA ALA A 4 -15.30 -15.31 7.81
C ALA A 4 -15.16 -14.10 8.74
N LEU A 5 -13.93 -13.54 8.86
CA LEU A 5 -13.68 -12.36 9.68
C LEU A 5 -14.48 -11.14 9.20
N MET A 6 -14.58 -10.92 7.89
CA MET A 6 -15.37 -9.83 7.32
C MET A 6 -16.87 -9.93 7.64
N ARG A 7 -17.37 -11.16 7.90
CA ARG A 7 -18.76 -11.40 8.33
C ARG A 7 -19.00 -11.22 9.83
N CYS A 8 -17.93 -11.23 10.63
CA CYS A 8 -18.02 -10.98 12.08
C CYS A 8 -17.92 -9.48 12.42
N VAL A 9 -17.53 -8.63 11.47
CA VAL A 9 -17.49 -7.18 11.69
C VAL A 9 -18.92 -6.66 11.77
N PRO A 10 -19.30 -5.98 12.87
CA PRO A 10 -20.63 -5.38 12.98
C PRO A 10 -20.79 -4.26 11.94
N GLY A 11 -21.86 -4.35 11.15
CA GLY A 11 -22.19 -3.43 10.06
C GLY A 11 -22.48 -4.22 8.79
N ASP A 12 -23.48 -3.79 8.04
CA ASP A 12 -23.81 -4.39 6.74
C ASP A 12 -23.01 -3.68 5.64
N ALA A 13 -22.21 -4.45 4.89
CA ALA A 13 -21.48 -3.93 3.74
C ALA A 13 -22.44 -3.28 2.71
N VAL A 14 -23.69 -3.78 2.63
CA VAL A 14 -24.72 -3.19 1.78
C VAL A 14 -25.07 -1.79 2.25
N ASP A 15 -25.22 -1.58 3.56
CA ASP A 15 -25.56 -0.25 4.11
C ASP A 15 -24.48 0.78 3.80
N ALA A 16 -23.21 0.39 3.87
CA ALA A 16 -22.09 1.25 3.50
C ALA A 16 -22.11 1.62 2.01
N ILE A 17 -22.42 0.65 1.13
CA ILE A 17 -22.54 0.86 -0.32
C ILE A 17 -23.72 1.78 -0.63
N VAL A 18 -24.90 1.49 -0.06
CA VAL A 18 -26.13 2.28 -0.26
C VAL A 18 -25.94 3.71 0.21
N THR A 19 -25.36 3.90 1.41
CA THR A 19 -25.08 5.24 1.94
C THR A 19 -24.18 6.03 0.98
N ARG A 20 -23.15 5.41 0.46
CA ARG A 20 -22.21 6.06 -0.46
C ARG A 20 -22.86 6.39 -1.82
N MET A 21 -23.62 5.46 -2.38
CA MET A 21 -24.33 5.68 -3.65
C MET A 21 -25.39 6.78 -3.50
N THR A 22 -26.08 6.82 -2.36
CA THR A 22 -27.06 7.89 -2.05
C THR A 22 -26.36 9.25 -1.92
N GLN A 23 -25.19 9.30 -1.27
CA GLN A 23 -24.38 10.52 -1.20
C GLN A 23 -23.87 10.99 -2.56
N ALA A 24 -23.66 10.05 -3.50
CA ALA A 24 -23.31 10.35 -4.89
C ALA A 24 -24.51 10.74 -5.76
N GLY A 25 -25.71 10.93 -5.16
CA GLY A 25 -26.93 11.33 -5.87
C GLY A 25 -27.62 10.19 -6.62
N GLN A 26 -27.25 8.95 -6.37
CA GLN A 26 -27.88 7.78 -6.95
C GLN A 26 -28.76 7.09 -5.89
N PRO A 27 -30.10 7.28 -5.91
CA PRO A 27 -30.99 6.55 -5.03
C PRO A 27 -30.95 5.06 -5.42
N VAL A 28 -30.50 4.22 -4.49
CA VAL A 28 -30.34 2.79 -4.71
C VAL A 28 -31.14 2.04 -3.66
N ASP A 29 -31.93 1.08 -4.13
CA ASP A 29 -32.66 0.17 -3.26
C ASP A 29 -31.68 -0.82 -2.61
N ALA A 30 -31.63 -0.82 -1.27
CA ALA A 30 -30.77 -1.70 -0.49
C ALA A 30 -31.07 -3.18 -0.73
N GLU A 31 -32.34 -3.54 -0.94
CA GLU A 31 -32.73 -4.92 -1.21
C GLU A 31 -32.25 -5.38 -2.59
N ALA A 32 -32.35 -4.51 -3.58
CA ALA A 32 -31.83 -4.80 -4.92
C ALA A 32 -30.31 -4.97 -4.93
N VAL A 33 -29.58 -4.16 -4.16
CA VAL A 33 -28.11 -4.31 -3.99
C VAL A 33 -27.78 -5.61 -3.27
N ARG A 34 -28.51 -5.95 -2.21
CA ARG A 34 -28.30 -7.18 -1.44
C ARG A 34 -28.52 -8.42 -2.29
N ALA A 35 -29.60 -8.44 -3.10
CA ALA A 35 -29.87 -9.54 -4.02
C ALA A 35 -28.84 -9.65 -5.14
N LYS A 36 -28.42 -8.51 -5.73
CA LYS A 36 -27.40 -8.46 -6.79
C LYS A 36 -26.05 -8.98 -6.31
N LEU A 37 -25.69 -8.73 -5.05
CA LEU A 37 -24.46 -9.19 -4.43
C LEU A 37 -24.57 -10.61 -3.85
N GLY A 38 -25.77 -11.24 -3.93
CA GLY A 38 -26.03 -12.55 -3.36
C GLY A 38 -25.86 -12.60 -1.83
N MET A 39 -26.00 -11.45 -1.17
CA MET A 39 -25.88 -11.33 0.30
C MET A 39 -27.16 -11.78 1.03
N ASP A 40 -28.20 -12.08 0.30
CA ASP A 40 -29.42 -12.75 0.74
C ASP A 40 -29.23 -14.24 1.02
N LYS A 41 -28.15 -14.85 0.50
CA LYS A 41 -27.88 -16.28 0.62
C LYS A 41 -27.11 -16.60 1.92
N PRO A 42 -27.18 -17.86 2.41
CA PRO A 42 -26.36 -18.30 3.55
C PRO A 42 -24.86 -18.08 3.30
N ALA A 43 -24.09 -17.76 4.35
CA ALA A 43 -22.68 -17.40 4.23
C ALA A 43 -21.80 -18.47 3.55
N TYR A 44 -22.13 -19.76 3.76
CA TYR A 44 -21.39 -20.84 3.10
C TYR A 44 -21.63 -20.86 1.58
N VAL A 45 -22.86 -20.56 1.13
CA VAL A 45 -23.16 -20.48 -0.31
C VAL A 45 -22.40 -19.32 -0.93
N GLN A 46 -22.40 -18.15 -0.27
CA GLN A 46 -21.64 -16.99 -0.70
C GLN A 46 -20.14 -17.29 -0.81
N PHE A 47 -19.59 -18.05 0.15
CA PHE A 47 -18.19 -18.44 0.13
C PHE A 47 -17.85 -19.31 -1.09
N PHE A 48 -18.64 -20.34 -1.37
CA PHE A 48 -18.36 -21.22 -2.51
C PHE A 48 -18.58 -20.55 -3.86
N VAL A 49 -19.57 -19.65 -3.97
CA VAL A 49 -19.76 -18.82 -5.17
C VAL A 49 -18.56 -17.92 -5.39
N TRP A 50 -18.16 -17.17 -4.36
CA TRP A 50 -16.98 -16.31 -4.40
C TRP A 50 -15.69 -17.09 -4.73
N LEU A 51 -15.47 -18.25 -4.08
CA LEU A 51 -14.32 -19.09 -4.35
C LEU A 51 -14.30 -19.57 -5.80
N GLY A 52 -15.46 -19.94 -6.34
CA GLY A 52 -15.59 -20.37 -7.74
C GLY A 52 -15.30 -19.25 -8.73
N GLN A 53 -15.65 -17.99 -8.41
CA GLN A 53 -15.30 -16.81 -9.21
C GLN A 53 -13.79 -16.54 -9.16
N VAL A 54 -13.20 -16.52 -7.97
CA VAL A 54 -11.74 -16.31 -7.77
C VAL A 54 -10.93 -17.37 -8.53
N LEU A 55 -11.32 -18.65 -8.48
CA LEU A 55 -10.64 -19.72 -9.21
C LEU A 55 -10.74 -19.58 -10.74
N ARG A 56 -11.70 -18.81 -11.24
CA ARG A 56 -11.85 -18.47 -12.66
C ARG A 56 -11.15 -17.16 -13.04
N GLY A 57 -10.47 -16.50 -12.08
CA GLY A 57 -9.80 -15.22 -12.27
C GLY A 57 -10.73 -14.01 -12.12
N ASP A 58 -12.00 -14.22 -11.76
CA ASP A 58 -12.94 -13.13 -11.48
C ASP A 58 -12.86 -12.75 -10.00
N LEU A 59 -12.20 -11.61 -9.74
CA LEU A 59 -12.05 -11.05 -8.39
C LEU A 59 -13.19 -10.11 -8.00
N GLY A 60 -14.18 -9.94 -8.89
CA GLY A 60 -15.31 -9.03 -8.71
C GLY A 60 -14.93 -7.57 -8.93
N ASP A 61 -15.90 -6.70 -8.63
CA ASP A 61 -15.79 -5.26 -8.80
C ASP A 61 -15.60 -4.55 -7.45
N SER A 62 -14.80 -3.48 -7.47
CA SER A 62 -14.61 -2.61 -6.33
C SER A 62 -15.79 -1.63 -6.21
N PHE A 63 -16.50 -1.70 -5.10
CA PHE A 63 -17.58 -0.74 -4.80
C PHE A 63 -17.08 0.67 -4.49
N PHE A 64 -15.78 0.81 -4.23
CA PHE A 64 -15.17 2.10 -3.92
C PHE A 64 -14.63 2.82 -5.15
N GLN A 65 -14.11 2.08 -6.12
CA GLN A 65 -13.49 2.64 -7.31
C GLN A 65 -14.33 2.41 -8.59
N PHE A 66 -15.43 1.66 -8.52
CA PHE A 66 -16.28 1.30 -9.65
C PHE A 66 -15.51 0.69 -10.84
N ARG A 67 -14.50 -0.11 -10.52
CA ARG A 67 -13.62 -0.80 -11.47
C ARG A 67 -13.43 -2.24 -11.04
N SER A 68 -13.10 -3.12 -11.99
CA SER A 68 -12.72 -4.50 -11.68
C SER A 68 -11.54 -4.54 -10.69
N VAL A 69 -11.61 -5.39 -9.69
CA VAL A 69 -10.50 -5.62 -8.73
C VAL A 69 -9.27 -6.12 -9.48
N GLY A 70 -9.45 -6.93 -10.54
CA GLY A 70 -8.37 -7.40 -11.41
C GLY A 70 -7.59 -6.24 -12.03
N ASP A 71 -8.29 -5.24 -12.60
CA ASP A 71 -7.65 -4.06 -13.21
C ASP A 71 -6.92 -3.21 -12.18
N ILE A 72 -7.52 -3.05 -10.98
CA ILE A 72 -6.87 -2.31 -9.89
C ILE A 72 -5.58 -3.00 -9.49
N LEU A 73 -5.59 -4.31 -9.31
CA LEU A 73 -4.41 -5.09 -8.95
C LEU A 73 -3.36 -5.05 -10.07
N ALA A 74 -3.77 -5.20 -11.32
CA ALA A 74 -2.86 -5.14 -12.47
C ALA A 74 -2.12 -3.80 -12.56
N THR A 75 -2.75 -2.70 -12.13
CA THR A 75 -2.11 -1.38 -12.11
C THR A 75 -1.30 -1.11 -10.85
N GLN A 76 -1.69 -1.64 -9.69
CA GLN A 76 -1.04 -1.32 -8.41
C GLN A 76 0.08 -2.29 -8.02
N ILE A 77 -0.03 -3.58 -8.40
CA ILE A 77 1.00 -4.58 -8.09
C ILE A 77 2.36 -4.22 -8.67
N PRO A 78 2.50 -3.84 -9.96
CA PRO A 78 3.80 -3.45 -10.52
C PRO A 78 4.45 -2.30 -9.76
N VAL A 79 3.69 -1.26 -9.43
CA VAL A 79 4.17 -0.09 -8.68
C VAL A 79 4.67 -0.49 -7.28
N SER A 80 3.90 -1.34 -6.60
CA SER A 80 4.26 -1.82 -5.25
C SER A 80 5.49 -2.74 -5.28
N LEU A 81 5.60 -3.61 -6.27
CA LEU A 81 6.76 -4.49 -6.44
C LEU A 81 8.02 -3.68 -6.78
N GLU A 82 7.90 -2.69 -7.65
CA GLU A 82 9.01 -1.81 -8.03
C GLU A 82 9.53 -1.04 -6.81
N LEU A 83 8.65 -0.42 -6.04
CA LEU A 83 9.00 0.24 -4.79
C LEU A 83 9.66 -0.73 -3.80
N GLY A 84 9.10 -1.93 -3.65
CA GLY A 84 9.64 -2.96 -2.77
C GLY A 84 11.05 -3.40 -3.17
N ILE A 85 11.29 -3.60 -4.46
CA ILE A 85 12.62 -3.97 -4.98
C ILE A 85 13.62 -2.83 -4.77
N ILE A 86 13.25 -1.59 -5.09
CA ILE A 86 14.11 -0.42 -4.89
C ILE A 86 14.46 -0.26 -3.40
N SER A 87 13.47 -0.35 -2.51
CA SER A 87 13.68 -0.28 -1.06
C SER A 87 14.60 -1.40 -0.57
N LEU A 88 14.41 -2.63 -1.04
CA LEU A 88 15.24 -3.77 -0.69
C LEU A 88 16.69 -3.59 -1.14
N VAL A 89 16.92 -3.14 -2.36
CA VAL A 89 18.26 -2.87 -2.90
C VAL A 89 18.93 -1.77 -2.10
N LEU A 90 18.25 -0.65 -1.87
CA LEU A 90 18.78 0.47 -1.07
C LEU A 90 19.08 0.06 0.36
N SER A 91 18.20 -0.71 1.00
CA SER A 91 18.42 -1.23 2.35
C SER A 91 19.71 -2.06 2.43
N ASN A 92 19.92 -2.98 1.48
CA ASN A 92 21.13 -3.79 1.45
C ASN A 92 22.39 -2.96 1.16
N LEU A 93 22.31 -2.00 0.24
CA LEU A 93 23.43 -1.10 -0.09
C LEU A 93 23.84 -0.22 1.11
N ILE A 94 22.91 0.11 1.99
CA ILE A 94 23.18 0.92 3.19
C ILE A 94 23.57 0.02 4.36
N SER A 95 22.79 -1.02 4.64
CA SER A 95 22.95 -1.83 5.86
C SER A 95 24.20 -2.70 5.84
N ILE A 96 24.56 -3.29 4.69
CA ILE A 96 25.75 -4.17 4.61
C ILE A 96 27.03 -3.42 4.90
N PRO A 97 27.36 -2.28 4.26
CA PRO A 97 28.58 -1.52 4.58
C PRO A 97 28.60 -1.03 6.02
N ILE A 98 27.47 -0.54 6.52
CA ILE A 98 27.34 -0.07 7.90
C ILE A 98 27.56 -1.23 8.89
N GLY A 99 26.91 -2.37 8.63
CA GLY A 99 27.07 -3.58 9.48
C GLY A 99 28.51 -4.08 9.51
N LEU A 100 29.18 -4.15 8.35
CA LEU A 100 30.59 -4.52 8.26
C LEU A 100 31.51 -3.53 9.00
N PHE A 101 31.23 -2.24 8.88
CA PHE A 101 31.99 -1.20 9.62
C PHE A 101 31.81 -1.34 11.12
N CYS A 102 30.58 -1.54 11.62
CA CYS A 102 30.29 -1.77 13.03
C CYS A 102 30.97 -3.05 13.54
N ALA A 103 30.97 -4.13 12.76
CA ALA A 103 31.64 -5.38 13.10
C ALA A 103 33.15 -5.20 13.17
N ALA A 104 33.76 -4.47 12.24
CA ALA A 104 35.19 -4.20 12.21
C ALA A 104 35.64 -3.26 13.36
N LYS A 105 34.77 -2.42 13.87
CA LYS A 105 35.03 -1.47 14.96
C LYS A 105 34.13 -1.73 16.18
N GLN A 106 33.92 -2.99 16.47
CA GLN A 106 33.12 -3.42 17.60
C GLN A 106 33.52 -2.73 18.89
N ASP A 107 32.53 -2.32 19.70
CA ASP A 107 32.70 -1.64 21.01
C ASP A 107 33.42 -0.28 20.95
N SER A 108 33.60 0.30 19.77
CA SER A 108 34.09 1.65 19.59
C SER A 108 32.97 2.71 19.72
N ILE A 109 33.38 3.97 19.96
CA ILE A 109 32.42 5.10 19.99
C ILE A 109 31.65 5.20 18.69
N SER A 110 32.26 4.93 17.54
CA SER A 110 31.56 4.93 16.24
C SER A 110 30.51 3.84 16.14
N ASP A 111 30.79 2.64 16.64
CA ASP A 111 29.79 1.54 16.67
C ASP A 111 28.58 1.92 17.54
N TYR A 112 28.82 2.40 18.77
CA TYR A 112 27.74 2.86 19.65
C TYR A 112 26.93 4.01 19.03
N THR A 113 27.61 4.97 18.39
CA THR A 113 26.91 6.09 17.74
C THR A 113 25.97 5.63 16.63
N ILE A 114 26.44 4.73 15.76
CA ILE A 114 25.61 4.18 14.69
C ILE A 114 24.42 3.41 15.24
N ARG A 115 24.63 2.59 16.26
CA ARG A 115 23.54 1.84 16.92
C ARG A 115 22.49 2.78 17.55
N ILE A 116 22.93 3.85 18.21
CA ILE A 116 22.01 4.85 18.78
C ILE A 116 21.21 5.53 17.67
N ILE A 117 21.86 5.95 16.58
CA ILE A 117 21.15 6.56 15.43
C ILE A 117 20.14 5.59 14.85
N ALA A 118 20.51 4.32 14.65
CA ALA A 118 19.59 3.30 14.15
C ALA A 118 18.36 3.13 15.05
N VAL A 119 18.54 3.05 16.36
CA VAL A 119 17.45 2.96 17.34
C VAL A 119 16.55 4.18 17.27
N ILE A 120 17.14 5.39 17.19
CA ILE A 120 16.35 6.63 17.04
C ILE A 120 15.51 6.59 15.76
N LEU A 121 16.11 6.24 14.62
CA LEU A 121 15.39 6.17 13.34
C LEU A 121 14.27 5.14 13.37
N MET A 122 14.50 3.97 13.95
CA MET A 122 13.47 2.93 14.12
C MET A 122 12.33 3.33 15.08
N SER A 123 12.60 4.27 15.99
CA SER A 123 11.59 4.78 16.94
C SER A 123 10.65 5.82 16.31
N ILE A 124 11.03 6.39 15.17
CA ILE A 124 10.25 7.39 14.47
C ILE A 124 9.18 6.72 13.63
N PRO A 125 7.89 7.08 13.78
CA PRO A 125 6.84 6.54 12.92
C PRO A 125 7.09 6.90 11.45
N MET A 126 7.10 5.90 10.56
CA MET A 126 7.41 6.06 9.14
C MET A 126 6.56 7.14 8.46
N PHE A 127 5.25 7.21 8.77
CA PHE A 127 4.36 8.22 8.19
C PHE A 127 4.78 9.64 8.57
N TRP A 128 5.28 9.85 9.80
CA TRP A 128 5.74 11.15 10.27
C TRP A 128 7.02 11.55 9.55
N LEU A 129 7.99 10.63 9.43
CA LEU A 129 9.22 10.87 8.68
C LEU A 129 8.92 11.18 7.20
N ALA A 130 8.02 10.41 6.57
CA ALA A 130 7.59 10.66 5.20
C ALA A 130 6.96 12.06 5.04
N THR A 131 6.14 12.47 6.01
CA THR A 131 5.53 13.81 6.00
C THR A 131 6.60 14.91 6.05
N LEU A 132 7.61 14.79 6.92
CA LEU A 132 8.69 15.77 7.02
C LEU A 132 9.52 15.84 5.73
N VAL A 133 9.86 14.68 5.17
CA VAL A 133 10.66 14.59 3.93
C VAL A 133 9.93 15.14 2.71
N LEU A 134 8.60 15.16 2.72
CA LEU A 134 7.80 15.78 1.67
C LEU A 134 7.56 17.28 1.95
N PHE A 135 7.23 17.62 3.19
CA PHE A 135 6.84 18.99 3.56
C PHE A 135 7.99 20.00 3.47
N TYR A 136 9.15 19.70 4.06
CA TYR A 136 10.24 20.68 4.09
C TYR A 136 10.83 20.99 2.72
N PRO A 137 11.11 20.03 1.82
CA PRO A 137 11.56 20.35 0.48
C PRO A 137 10.50 21.09 -0.35
N ALA A 138 9.22 20.78 -0.16
CA ALA A 138 8.14 21.51 -0.81
C ALA A 138 8.10 22.97 -0.37
N GLN A 139 8.25 23.21 0.95
CA GLN A 139 8.20 24.56 1.52
C GLN A 139 9.41 25.43 1.15
N TRP A 140 10.62 24.84 1.14
CA TRP A 140 11.86 25.62 0.98
C TRP A 140 12.35 25.70 -0.46
N TRP A 141 12.10 24.68 -1.25
CA TRP A 141 12.62 24.55 -2.63
C TRP A 141 11.54 24.40 -3.69
N GLY A 142 10.25 24.43 -3.29
CA GLY A 142 9.14 24.20 -4.22
C GLY A 142 9.15 22.80 -4.85
N TYR A 143 9.80 21.83 -4.18
CA TYR A 143 9.89 20.46 -4.68
C TYR A 143 8.52 19.76 -4.57
N ALA A 144 8.01 19.28 -5.71
CA ALA A 144 6.85 18.43 -5.77
C ALA A 144 7.27 17.07 -6.38
N PRO A 145 7.12 15.96 -5.66
CA PRO A 145 7.42 14.65 -6.24
C PRO A 145 6.45 14.37 -7.41
N PRO A 146 6.90 13.63 -8.45
CA PRO A 146 6.01 13.18 -9.51
C PRO A 146 4.87 12.34 -8.94
N THR A 147 3.63 12.64 -9.34
CA THR A 147 2.43 11.95 -8.87
C THR A 147 1.87 10.94 -9.87
N VAL A 148 2.34 11.02 -11.13
CA VAL A 148 1.93 10.12 -12.19
C VAL A 148 2.98 9.02 -12.34
N TYR A 149 2.54 7.78 -12.23
CA TYR A 149 3.42 6.63 -12.42
C TYR A 149 3.94 6.58 -13.86
N VAL A 150 5.26 6.48 -13.99
CA VAL A 150 5.97 6.23 -15.24
C VAL A 150 6.80 4.96 -15.03
N SER A 151 6.64 3.98 -15.93
CA SER A 151 7.40 2.74 -15.83
C SER A 151 8.91 2.98 -15.99
N PHE A 152 9.72 2.19 -15.27
CA PHE A 152 11.18 2.24 -15.41
C PHE A 152 11.65 2.03 -16.85
N PHE A 153 10.93 1.22 -17.63
CA PHE A 153 11.27 0.93 -19.02
C PHE A 153 10.92 2.06 -19.99
N ASP A 154 9.99 2.96 -19.62
CA ASP A 154 9.58 4.08 -20.46
C ASP A 154 10.46 5.32 -20.22
N ASP A 155 10.67 5.69 -18.95
CA ASP A 155 11.59 6.77 -18.53
C ASP A 155 12.24 6.42 -17.19
N PRO A 156 13.44 5.81 -17.21
CA PRO A 156 14.17 5.43 -16.01
C PRO A 156 14.47 6.60 -15.06
N ILE A 157 14.74 7.78 -15.61
CA ILE A 157 15.11 8.95 -14.81
C ILE A 157 13.91 9.49 -14.06
N GLN A 158 12.78 9.62 -14.71
CA GLN A 158 11.54 10.09 -14.09
C GLN A 158 11.02 9.07 -13.07
N ASN A 159 11.09 7.80 -13.39
CA ASN A 159 10.76 6.70 -12.48
C ASN A 159 11.63 6.76 -11.22
N LEU A 160 12.95 6.86 -11.37
CA LEU A 160 13.86 6.94 -10.22
C LEU A 160 13.57 8.17 -9.34
N LYS A 161 13.27 9.32 -9.93
CA LYS A 161 12.88 10.54 -9.17
C LYS A 161 11.60 10.31 -8.36
N MET A 162 10.68 9.51 -8.87
CA MET A 162 9.44 9.17 -8.18
C MET A 162 9.68 8.22 -6.99
N PHE A 163 10.53 7.19 -7.21
CA PHE A 163 10.71 6.11 -6.23
C PHE A 163 11.89 6.30 -5.28
N LEU A 164 12.83 7.21 -5.57
CA LEU A 164 14.04 7.36 -4.75
C LEU A 164 13.71 7.76 -3.31
N VAL A 165 12.87 8.77 -3.13
CA VAL A 165 12.50 9.26 -1.80
C VAL A 165 11.72 8.22 -1.00
N PRO A 166 10.60 7.66 -1.50
CA PRO A 166 9.89 6.61 -0.77
C PRO A 166 10.72 5.33 -0.64
N GLY A 167 11.60 5.01 -1.59
CA GLY A 167 12.50 3.88 -1.53
C GLY A 167 13.55 4.00 -0.42
N ILE A 168 14.14 5.18 -0.22
CA ILE A 168 15.05 5.45 0.90
C ILE A 168 14.30 5.33 2.22
N LEU A 169 13.11 5.91 2.32
CA LEU A 169 12.27 5.80 3.52
C LEU A 169 11.93 4.33 3.85
N GLY A 170 11.62 3.53 2.82
CA GLY A 170 11.36 2.10 2.99
C GLY A 170 12.61 1.26 3.28
N ALA A 171 13.81 1.82 3.07
CA ALA A 171 15.09 1.16 3.30
C ALA A 171 15.63 1.38 4.73
N LEU A 172 15.12 2.38 5.46
CA LEU A 172 15.48 2.70 6.85
C LEU A 172 14.82 1.76 7.83
#